data_ddb2dabc325824c1e0ff6ced942f36c8
#
_entry.id   ddb2dabc325824c1e0ff6ced942f36c8
#
_cell.length_a   1.000
_cell.length_b   1.000
_cell.length_c   1.000
_cell.angle_alpha   90.00
_cell.angle_beta   90.00
_cell.angle_gamma   90.00
#
_symmetry.space_group_name_H-M   'P 1'
#
loop_
_entity.id
_entity.type
_entity.pdbx_description
1 polymer ?
#
loop_
_entity_poly.entity_id
_entity_poly.type
_entity_poly.pdbx_seq_one_letter_code
_entity_poly.pdbx_strand_id
1 'polypeptide(L)'
;MKPRITIVVVIGAFVSQAPFSVVSGQANQPSVVVGTAIEISGVVASGAEIQRILEGYNGLDDPIGLMDGSLVFAEPDALRLHRMGTETNEVAVLVAESNESHGVTQDSMGRLISAQAWDGSTRIGVIYPPGSEAVLTDSYDGMPFSRPNDLIVARNGGVYFTDPGLTMGQAEELVERYGGTPLGPRLPPAVYYIPPGGESVRIEENMIRPNGIQLSRDESTLYISDSNGVHIIAWDIRPNGLVQNRRDFGTLQGRSNRDNGLGGIKTFADGMAVDDKDRLYVATGAGIEVLSSDGAHLGIIPVRCPPRDCQNVAFGGPSKQMLYIAGAGSLYKVEMVARGLTERAK
;
A
#
# COMPACT_ATOMS: atom_id res chain seq x y z
N MET A 1 50.23 42.62 11.49
CA MET A 1 48.93 42.02 11.23
C MET A 1 49.15 40.58 10.77
N LYS A 2 48.79 39.59 11.60
CA LYS A 2 48.89 38.16 11.22
C LYS A 2 47.51 37.72 10.73
N PRO A 3 47.39 36.96 9.63
CA PRO A 3 46.08 36.45 9.14
C PRO A 3 45.55 35.36 10.06
N ARG A 4 44.28 35.46 10.45
CA ARG A 4 43.53 34.39 11.13
C ARG A 4 43.04 33.40 10.08
N ILE A 5 43.46 32.15 10.18
CA ILE A 5 42.92 31.04 9.40
C ILE A 5 41.69 30.54 10.15
N THR A 6 40.53 30.65 9.52
CA THR A 6 39.29 30.04 10.00
C THR A 6 39.19 28.63 9.42
N ILE A 7 39.32 27.63 10.29
CA ILE A 7 39.10 26.24 9.92
C ILE A 7 37.57 25.96 10.02
N VAL A 8 36.92 25.70 8.89
CA VAL A 8 35.55 25.21 8.86
C VAL A 8 35.60 23.68 9.00
N VAL A 9 35.19 23.17 10.14
CA VAL A 9 34.99 21.71 10.33
C VAL A 9 33.62 21.36 9.81
N VAL A 10 33.56 20.67 8.69
CA VAL A 10 32.31 20.02 8.19
C VAL A 10 32.17 18.71 8.95
N ILE A 11 31.26 18.69 9.92
CA ILE A 11 30.87 17.46 10.60
C ILE A 11 29.87 16.72 9.66
N GLY A 12 30.37 15.75 8.91
CA GLY A 12 29.53 14.81 8.22
C GLY A 12 28.81 13.91 9.23
N ALA A 13 27.49 14.03 9.31
CA ALA A 13 26.67 13.10 10.07
C ALA A 13 26.69 11.72 9.37
N PHE A 14 27.50 10.80 9.88
CA PHE A 14 27.37 9.39 9.55
C PHE A 14 26.09 8.87 10.21
N VAL A 15 25.05 8.64 9.43
CA VAL A 15 23.89 7.86 9.88
C VAL A 15 24.39 6.41 10.05
N SER A 16 24.63 6.02 11.29
CA SER A 16 24.94 4.64 11.66
C SER A 16 23.69 3.80 11.38
N GLN A 17 23.74 2.95 10.35
CA GLN A 17 22.74 1.92 10.14
C GLN A 17 22.87 0.91 11.29
N ALA A 18 21.84 0.81 12.13
CA ALA A 18 21.79 -0.23 13.15
C ALA A 18 21.80 -1.63 12.48
N PRO A 19 22.54 -2.61 13.03
CA PRO A 19 22.59 -3.95 12.44
C PRO A 19 21.20 -4.60 12.54
N PHE A 20 20.73 -5.14 11.42
CA PHE A 20 19.49 -5.89 11.31
C PHE A 20 19.53 -7.14 12.20
N SER A 21 18.52 -7.31 13.06
CA SER A 21 18.29 -8.60 13.73
C SER A 21 17.60 -9.52 12.73
N VAL A 22 18.34 -10.42 12.12
CA VAL A 22 17.77 -11.49 11.27
C VAL A 22 16.98 -12.43 12.18
N VAL A 23 15.66 -12.42 12.08
CA VAL A 23 14.85 -13.47 12.68
C VAL A 23 15.02 -14.71 11.82
N SER A 24 15.71 -15.71 12.36
CA SER A 24 15.94 -17.00 11.70
C SER A 24 14.62 -17.71 11.45
N GLY A 25 14.24 -17.89 10.17
CA GLY A 25 13.05 -18.67 9.86
C GLY A 25 12.71 -18.84 8.37
N GLN A 26 13.10 -17.92 7.52
CA GLN A 26 12.82 -18.04 6.08
C GLN A 26 14.03 -17.60 5.26
N ALA A 27 15.11 -18.40 5.37
CA ALA A 27 16.28 -18.24 4.52
C ALA A 27 15.88 -18.44 3.06
N ASN A 28 16.27 -17.48 2.20
CA ASN A 28 16.35 -17.54 0.73
C ASN A 28 15.55 -18.68 0.09
N GLN A 29 14.25 -18.50 -0.04
CA GLN A 29 13.44 -19.42 -0.84
C GLN A 29 13.83 -19.25 -2.30
N PRO A 30 14.08 -20.32 -3.07
CA PRO A 30 14.35 -20.18 -4.49
C PRO A 30 13.11 -19.60 -5.18
N SER A 31 13.31 -18.62 -6.04
CA SER A 31 12.22 -18.09 -6.85
C SER A 31 11.67 -19.16 -7.78
N VAL A 32 10.34 -19.21 -7.91
CA VAL A 32 9.63 -20.17 -8.74
C VAL A 32 8.86 -19.41 -9.83
N VAL A 33 9.10 -19.72 -11.10
CA VAL A 33 8.30 -19.19 -12.20
C VAL A 33 6.93 -19.84 -12.15
N VAL A 34 5.88 -19.04 -11.97
CA VAL A 34 4.48 -19.49 -11.84
C VAL A 34 3.62 -19.12 -13.04
N GLY A 35 4.18 -18.37 -13.99
CA GLY A 35 3.51 -17.96 -15.21
C GLY A 35 4.34 -16.96 -16.01
N THR A 36 3.76 -16.47 -17.09
CA THR A 36 4.36 -15.42 -17.92
C THR A 36 3.34 -14.36 -18.28
N ALA A 37 3.80 -13.12 -18.45
CA ALA A 37 2.97 -12.01 -18.87
C ALA A 37 2.65 -12.09 -20.37
N ILE A 38 1.45 -11.63 -20.72
CA ILE A 38 1.07 -11.28 -22.09
C ILE A 38 1.54 -9.86 -22.34
N GLU A 39 2.02 -9.56 -23.53
CA GLU A 39 2.49 -8.21 -23.86
C GLU A 39 1.39 -7.16 -23.63
N ILE A 40 1.76 -6.13 -22.88
CA ILE A 40 1.03 -4.86 -22.83
C ILE A 40 2.03 -3.80 -23.26
N SER A 41 1.81 -3.20 -24.42
CA SER A 41 2.78 -2.31 -25.08
C SER A 41 3.27 -1.19 -24.17
N GLY A 42 4.59 -1.09 -24.01
CA GLY A 42 5.23 -0.10 -23.13
C GLY A 42 5.01 -0.34 -21.63
N VAL A 43 4.40 -1.45 -21.23
CA VAL A 43 4.12 -1.83 -19.83
C VAL A 43 4.92 -3.06 -19.43
N VAL A 44 4.70 -4.20 -20.09
CA VAL A 44 5.36 -5.47 -19.83
C VAL A 44 5.61 -6.20 -21.14
N ALA A 45 6.77 -6.84 -21.25
CA ALA A 45 7.13 -7.61 -22.45
C ALA A 45 6.39 -8.95 -22.49
N SER A 46 6.16 -9.47 -23.71
CA SER A 46 5.66 -10.82 -23.91
C SER A 46 6.62 -11.84 -23.30
N GLY A 47 6.07 -12.77 -22.52
CA GLY A 47 6.86 -13.84 -21.90
C GLY A 47 7.68 -13.40 -20.67
N ALA A 48 7.55 -12.16 -20.20
CA ALA A 48 8.15 -11.75 -18.93
C ALA A 48 7.70 -12.69 -17.81
N GLU A 49 8.64 -13.25 -17.08
CA GLU A 49 8.37 -14.25 -16.04
C GLU A 49 7.64 -13.65 -14.85
N ILE A 50 6.59 -14.32 -14.40
CA ILE A 50 5.94 -14.07 -13.12
C ILE A 50 6.59 -15.03 -12.11
N GLN A 51 7.39 -14.48 -11.20
CA GLN A 51 8.16 -15.24 -10.23
C GLN A 51 7.55 -15.09 -8.83
N ARG A 52 7.21 -16.20 -8.17
CA ARG A 52 6.95 -16.21 -6.74
C ARG A 52 8.30 -16.25 -6.02
N ILE A 53 8.57 -15.26 -5.17
CA ILE A 53 9.84 -15.09 -4.46
C ILE A 53 9.73 -15.35 -2.96
N LEU A 54 8.55 -15.20 -2.38
CA LEU A 54 8.26 -15.54 -0.99
C LEU A 54 6.93 -16.28 -0.89
N GLU A 55 6.81 -17.20 0.07
CA GLU A 55 5.56 -17.89 0.43
C GLU A 55 5.56 -18.30 1.90
N GLY A 56 4.38 -18.65 2.43
CA GLY A 56 4.23 -19.17 3.80
C GLY A 56 4.09 -18.08 4.87
N TYR A 57 3.77 -16.85 4.47
CA TYR A 57 3.41 -15.76 5.37
C TYR A 57 1.92 -15.78 5.71
N ASN A 58 1.55 -15.12 6.81
CA ASN A 58 0.15 -14.99 7.25
C ASN A 58 -0.51 -13.74 6.63
N GLY A 59 -0.81 -13.79 5.31
CA GLY A 59 -1.38 -12.67 4.59
C GLY A 59 -0.36 -11.56 4.33
N LEU A 60 0.16 -11.44 3.11
CA LEU A 60 1.03 -10.32 2.73
C LEU A 60 0.21 -9.24 2.08
N ASP A 61 0.49 -7.98 2.46
CA ASP A 61 -0.18 -6.79 1.96
C ASP A 61 0.81 -5.64 1.76
N ASP A 62 0.38 -4.62 1.06
CA ASP A 62 0.96 -3.31 0.81
C ASP A 62 2.49 -3.28 0.66
N PRO A 63 3.04 -3.89 -0.40
CA PRO A 63 4.44 -3.71 -0.72
C PRO A 63 4.69 -2.26 -1.12
N ILE A 64 5.76 -1.66 -0.63
CA ILE A 64 6.24 -0.36 -1.06
C ILE A 64 7.73 -0.43 -1.39
N GLY A 65 8.13 0.15 -2.52
CA GLY A 65 9.53 0.23 -2.90
C GLY A 65 10.17 1.48 -2.33
N LEU A 66 11.06 1.34 -1.35
CA LEU A 66 11.73 2.47 -0.73
C LEU A 66 12.73 3.15 -1.68
N MET A 67 13.12 4.38 -1.34
CA MET A 67 14.07 5.19 -2.12
C MET A 67 15.48 4.58 -2.15
N ASP A 68 15.83 3.73 -1.20
CA ASP A 68 17.11 3.01 -1.15
C ASP A 68 17.12 1.70 -1.97
N GLY A 69 16.02 1.42 -2.70
CA GLY A 69 15.86 0.23 -3.54
C GLY A 69 15.35 -1.01 -2.79
N SER A 70 15.24 -0.97 -1.46
CA SER A 70 14.62 -2.06 -0.70
C SER A 70 13.09 -2.05 -0.82
N LEU A 71 12.47 -3.15 -0.42
CA LEU A 71 11.01 -3.29 -0.33
C LEU A 71 10.61 -3.39 1.14
N VAL A 72 9.53 -2.72 1.51
CA VAL A 72 8.81 -2.96 2.77
C VAL A 72 7.45 -3.51 2.44
N PHE A 73 6.94 -4.44 3.24
CA PHE A 73 5.59 -5.00 3.10
C PHE A 73 5.02 -5.39 4.46
N ALA A 74 3.72 -5.40 4.55
CA ALA A 74 2.99 -5.78 5.74
C ALA A 74 2.69 -7.29 5.77
N GLU A 75 2.67 -7.86 6.97
CA GLU A 75 2.13 -9.18 7.32
C GLU A 75 1.07 -8.95 8.42
N PRO A 76 -0.14 -8.48 8.06
CA PRO A 76 -1.14 -8.04 9.03
C PRO A 76 -1.52 -9.11 10.04
N ASP A 77 -1.78 -10.33 9.58
CA ASP A 77 -2.21 -11.45 10.43
C ASP A 77 -1.12 -11.93 11.40
N ALA A 78 0.15 -11.55 11.18
CA ALA A 78 1.28 -11.79 12.09
C ALA A 78 1.71 -10.53 12.85
N LEU A 79 1.01 -9.41 12.65
CA LEU A 79 1.28 -8.11 13.29
C LEU A 79 2.69 -7.58 13.03
N ARG A 80 3.21 -7.74 11.80
CA ARG A 80 4.59 -7.39 11.46
C ARG A 80 4.69 -6.53 10.21
N LEU A 81 5.75 -5.72 10.16
CA LEU A 81 6.28 -5.18 8.92
C LEU A 81 7.63 -5.82 8.63
N HIS A 82 7.85 -6.12 7.38
CA HIS A 82 9.09 -6.72 6.89
C HIS A 82 9.82 -5.76 5.94
N ARG A 83 11.14 -5.89 5.90
CA ARG A 83 11.98 -5.25 4.88
C ARG A 83 12.75 -6.31 4.13
N MET A 84 12.79 -6.18 2.81
CA MET A 84 13.47 -7.12 1.91
C MET A 84 14.49 -6.39 1.06
N GLY A 85 15.70 -6.96 0.95
CA GLY A 85 16.68 -6.59 -0.07
C GLY A 85 16.24 -7.10 -1.43
N THR A 86 16.00 -6.21 -2.39
CA THR A 86 15.42 -6.59 -3.70
C THR A 86 16.38 -7.34 -4.61
N GLU A 87 17.68 -7.27 -4.36
CA GLU A 87 18.71 -8.03 -5.08
C GLU A 87 18.91 -9.44 -4.50
N THR A 88 18.79 -9.59 -3.18
CA THR A 88 19.06 -10.85 -2.46
C THR A 88 17.79 -11.63 -2.10
N ASN A 89 16.63 -10.99 -2.08
CA ASN A 89 15.36 -11.46 -1.50
C ASN A 89 15.48 -11.82 0.01
N GLU A 90 16.52 -11.36 0.69
CA GLU A 90 16.66 -11.53 2.15
C GLU A 90 15.64 -10.66 2.88
N VAL A 91 14.90 -11.26 3.81
CA VAL A 91 13.83 -10.60 4.57
C VAL A 91 14.23 -10.47 6.03
N ALA A 92 14.00 -9.31 6.60
CA ALA A 92 14.11 -9.06 8.02
C ALA A 92 12.81 -8.47 8.57
N VAL A 93 12.46 -8.78 9.82
CA VAL A 93 11.38 -8.09 10.53
C VAL A 93 11.84 -6.66 10.82
N LEU A 94 11.09 -5.69 10.32
CA LEU A 94 11.35 -4.27 10.52
C LEU A 94 10.60 -3.73 11.75
N VAL A 95 9.34 -4.14 11.91
CA VAL A 95 8.47 -3.84 13.05
C VAL A 95 7.83 -5.14 13.51
N ALA A 96 8.02 -5.51 14.78
CA ALA A 96 7.57 -6.79 15.33
C ALA A 96 6.13 -6.73 15.89
N GLU A 97 5.62 -5.53 16.17
CA GLU A 97 4.29 -5.28 16.72
C GLU A 97 3.64 -4.13 15.93
N SER A 98 3.10 -4.47 14.74
CA SER A 98 2.60 -3.48 13.79
C SER A 98 1.13 -3.09 14.01
N ASN A 99 0.45 -3.65 15.00
CA ASN A 99 -0.96 -3.38 15.29
C ASN A 99 -1.88 -3.65 14.10
N GLU A 100 -1.71 -4.81 13.46
CA GLU A 100 -2.44 -5.18 12.23
C GLU A 100 -2.32 -4.09 11.14
N SER A 101 -1.07 -3.67 10.84
CA SER A 101 -0.83 -2.75 9.74
C SER A 101 -1.19 -3.40 8.42
N HIS A 102 -2.08 -2.76 7.67
CA HIS A 102 -2.39 -3.08 6.29
C HIS A 102 -1.59 -2.17 5.37
N GLY A 103 -2.05 -0.94 5.17
CA GLY A 103 -1.36 0.05 4.36
C GLY A 103 -0.11 0.61 5.03
N VAL A 104 0.94 0.83 4.25
CA VAL A 104 2.19 1.47 4.65
C VAL A 104 2.63 2.46 3.58
N THR A 105 3.17 3.59 3.99
CA THR A 105 3.77 4.57 3.07
C THR A 105 4.97 5.23 3.71
N GLN A 106 5.83 5.86 2.92
CA GLN A 106 6.99 6.59 3.42
C GLN A 106 6.81 8.09 3.20
N ASP A 107 7.04 8.89 4.23
CA ASP A 107 7.04 10.34 4.11
C ASP A 107 8.39 10.89 3.62
N SER A 108 8.45 12.19 3.38
CA SER A 108 9.65 12.89 2.91
C SER A 108 10.82 12.90 3.91
N MET A 109 10.58 12.55 5.18
CA MET A 109 11.60 12.38 6.21
C MET A 109 12.09 10.93 6.33
N GLY A 110 11.59 10.03 5.49
CA GLY A 110 11.91 8.60 5.52
C GLY A 110 11.19 7.80 6.60
N ARG A 111 10.22 8.41 7.32
CA ARG A 111 9.40 7.71 8.31
C ARG A 111 8.35 6.86 7.62
N LEU A 112 8.04 5.69 8.19
CA LEU A 112 6.89 4.90 7.73
C LEU A 112 5.65 5.30 8.51
N ILE A 113 4.60 5.60 7.77
CA ILE A 113 3.26 5.84 8.28
C ILE A 113 2.40 4.65 7.88
N SER A 114 1.54 4.19 8.77
CA SER A 114 0.77 2.96 8.60
C SER A 114 -0.69 3.14 8.99
N ALA A 115 -1.55 2.44 8.28
CA ALA A 115 -2.94 2.19 8.64
C ALA A 115 -2.99 0.98 9.58
N GLN A 116 -3.28 1.23 10.86
CA GLN A 116 -3.24 0.26 11.94
C GLN A 116 -4.67 -0.08 12.37
N ALA A 117 -5.03 -1.35 12.26
CA ALA A 117 -6.44 -1.77 12.30
C ALA A 117 -6.85 -2.47 13.59
N TRP A 118 -5.93 -2.80 14.50
CA TRP A 118 -6.22 -3.59 15.70
C TRP A 118 -5.63 -3.02 17.00
N ASP A 119 -5.65 -3.86 18.04
CA ASP A 119 -5.23 -3.58 19.43
C ASP A 119 -6.12 -2.57 20.17
N GLY A 120 -7.44 -2.59 19.86
CA GLY A 120 -8.41 -1.68 20.47
C GLY A 120 -8.20 -0.20 20.14
N SER A 121 -7.24 0.09 19.26
CA SER A 121 -6.84 1.44 18.86
C SER A 121 -6.52 1.49 17.37
N THR A 122 -7.59 1.52 16.55
CA THR A 122 -7.44 1.76 15.11
C THR A 122 -6.94 3.18 14.88
N ARG A 123 -5.90 3.35 14.03
CA ARG A 123 -5.28 4.67 13.82
C ARG A 123 -4.49 4.76 12.53
N ILE A 124 -4.21 5.96 12.12
CA ILE A 124 -3.13 6.30 11.18
C ILE A 124 -1.99 6.89 12.00
N GLY A 125 -0.79 6.38 11.86
CA GLY A 125 0.34 6.85 12.65
C GLY A 125 1.70 6.49 12.09
N VAL A 126 2.72 7.22 12.54
CA VAL A 126 4.13 6.88 12.32
C VAL A 126 4.45 5.63 13.11
N ILE A 127 5.03 4.62 12.45
CA ILE A 127 5.37 3.33 13.05
C ILE A 127 6.87 3.02 13.02
N TYR A 128 7.63 3.74 12.20
CA TYR A 128 9.08 3.56 12.06
C TYR A 128 9.76 4.90 11.67
N PRO A 129 11.00 5.22 12.10
CA PRO A 129 11.89 4.39 12.92
C PRO A 129 11.47 4.33 14.40
N PRO A 130 12.01 3.36 15.18
CA PRO A 130 11.76 3.28 16.61
C PRO A 130 12.09 4.60 17.33
N GLY A 131 11.19 5.05 18.22
CA GLY A 131 11.28 6.30 18.92
C GLY A 131 10.72 7.52 18.17
N SER A 132 10.18 7.33 16.97
CA SER A 132 9.47 8.37 16.21
C SER A 132 7.95 8.11 16.10
N GLU A 133 7.45 7.10 16.80
CA GLU A 133 6.05 6.71 16.78
C GLU A 133 5.15 7.87 17.18
N ALA A 134 4.12 8.11 16.39
CA ALA A 134 3.16 9.17 16.63
C ALA A 134 1.81 8.83 16.03
N VAL A 135 0.73 9.08 16.76
CA VAL A 135 -0.63 9.00 16.25
C VAL A 135 -0.90 10.29 15.46
N LEU A 136 -1.28 10.14 14.19
CA LEU A 136 -1.76 11.25 13.35
C LEU A 136 -3.26 11.45 13.54
N THR A 137 -4.02 10.35 13.59
CA THR A 137 -5.45 10.35 13.89
C THR A 137 -5.89 8.94 14.31
N ASP A 138 -6.85 8.84 15.22
CA ASP A 138 -7.47 7.58 15.69
C ASP A 138 -9.00 7.62 15.66
N SER A 139 -9.58 8.78 15.33
CA SER A 139 -11.02 9.01 15.39
C SER A 139 -11.45 10.12 14.42
N TYR A 140 -12.74 10.11 14.09
CA TYR A 140 -13.39 11.17 13.37
C TYR A 140 -14.74 11.48 14.05
N ASP A 141 -15.01 12.75 14.33
CA ASP A 141 -16.24 13.21 15.00
C ASP A 141 -16.53 12.46 16.32
N GLY A 142 -15.46 12.18 17.08
CA GLY A 142 -15.50 11.49 18.36
C GLY A 142 -15.74 9.98 18.29
N MET A 143 -15.80 9.39 17.09
CA MET A 143 -15.93 7.94 16.89
C MET A 143 -14.63 7.33 16.35
N PRO A 144 -14.19 6.17 16.85
CA PRO A 144 -13.03 5.49 16.33
C PRO A 144 -13.26 5.00 14.89
N PHE A 145 -12.19 4.96 14.09
CA PHE A 145 -12.21 4.33 12.78
C PHE A 145 -12.57 2.84 12.89
N SER A 146 -13.13 2.29 11.82
CA SER A 146 -13.51 0.88 11.79
C SER A 146 -12.32 -0.04 11.56
N ARG A 147 -11.70 0.10 10.39
CA ARG A 147 -10.55 -0.70 9.98
C ARG A 147 -9.76 0.03 8.89
N PRO A 148 -9.02 1.10 9.24
CA PRO A 148 -8.18 1.78 8.26
C PRO A 148 -7.35 0.77 7.46
N ASN A 149 -7.36 0.91 6.13
CA ASN A 149 -6.79 -0.12 5.26
C ASN A 149 -5.59 0.41 4.47
N ASP A 150 -5.78 1.30 3.52
CA ASP A 150 -4.70 1.80 2.68
C ASP A 150 -4.50 3.31 2.84
N LEU A 151 -3.27 3.79 2.58
CA LEU A 151 -2.94 5.21 2.74
C LEU A 151 -1.84 5.66 1.78
N ILE A 152 -1.83 6.95 1.49
CA ILE A 152 -0.75 7.59 0.74
C ILE A 152 -0.44 8.97 1.31
N VAL A 153 0.85 9.33 1.35
CA VAL A 153 1.33 10.65 1.76
C VAL A 153 1.56 11.49 0.52
N ALA A 154 0.95 12.67 0.48
CA ALA A 154 1.22 13.68 -0.54
C ALA A 154 2.51 14.46 -0.23
N ARG A 155 3.14 15.08 -1.25
CA ARG A 155 4.38 15.87 -1.09
C ARG A 155 4.26 17.01 -0.08
N ASN A 156 3.06 17.55 0.09
CA ASN A 156 2.79 18.57 1.09
C ASN A 156 2.74 18.03 2.53
N GLY A 157 2.85 16.72 2.73
CA GLY A 157 2.77 16.03 4.02
C GLY A 157 1.34 15.67 4.46
N GLY A 158 0.34 15.96 3.66
CA GLY A 158 -1.04 15.49 3.89
C GLY A 158 -1.16 13.99 3.65
N VAL A 159 -2.05 13.32 4.37
CA VAL A 159 -2.26 11.87 4.29
C VAL A 159 -3.68 11.57 3.88
N TYR A 160 -3.85 10.84 2.77
CA TYR A 160 -5.14 10.27 2.39
C TYR A 160 -5.20 8.82 2.82
N PHE A 161 -6.34 8.36 3.32
CA PHE A 161 -6.51 6.97 3.71
C PHE A 161 -7.95 6.49 3.54
N THR A 162 -8.10 5.18 3.38
CA THR A 162 -9.38 4.49 3.28
C THR A 162 -9.71 3.77 4.58
N ASP A 163 -10.99 3.76 4.92
CA ASP A 163 -11.57 2.89 5.95
C ASP A 163 -12.73 2.11 5.31
N PRO A 164 -12.51 0.84 4.91
CA PRO A 164 -13.55 0.02 4.28
C PRO A 164 -14.67 -0.39 5.22
N GLY A 165 -14.66 0.08 6.46
CA GLY A 165 -15.57 -0.37 7.49
C GLY A 165 -15.27 -1.80 7.96
N LEU A 166 -16.07 -2.26 8.91
CA LEU A 166 -15.96 -3.59 9.50
C LEU A 166 -17.32 -4.29 9.47
N THR A 167 -17.42 -5.42 8.76
CA THR A 167 -18.64 -6.25 8.83
C THR A 167 -18.69 -7.00 10.16
N MET A 168 -19.88 -7.41 10.58
CA MET A 168 -20.04 -8.22 11.80
C MET A 168 -19.19 -9.49 11.76
N GLY A 169 -19.19 -10.21 10.63
CA GLY A 169 -18.36 -11.41 10.47
C GLY A 169 -16.86 -11.15 10.59
N GLN A 170 -16.38 -10.03 10.06
CA GLN A 170 -14.97 -9.63 10.25
C GLN A 170 -14.68 -9.25 11.70
N ALA A 171 -15.59 -8.58 12.39
CA ALA A 171 -15.41 -8.27 13.80
C ALA A 171 -15.33 -9.55 14.67
N GLU A 172 -16.19 -10.54 14.38
CA GLU A 172 -16.14 -11.85 15.04
C GLU A 172 -14.84 -12.59 14.75
N GLU A 173 -14.38 -12.62 13.50
CA GLU A 173 -13.11 -13.23 13.09
C GLU A 173 -11.91 -12.59 13.80
N LEU A 174 -11.88 -11.28 13.93
CA LEU A 174 -10.80 -10.57 14.63
C LEU A 174 -10.78 -10.90 16.13
N VAL A 175 -11.96 -10.96 16.77
CA VAL A 175 -12.07 -11.37 18.18
C VAL A 175 -11.62 -12.81 18.38
N GLU A 176 -11.97 -13.71 17.45
CA GLU A 176 -11.50 -15.12 17.50
C GLU A 176 -9.98 -15.20 17.35
N ARG A 177 -9.39 -14.42 16.43
CA ARG A 177 -7.97 -14.45 16.11
C ARG A 177 -7.08 -13.84 17.17
N TYR A 178 -7.45 -12.69 17.69
CA TYR A 178 -6.61 -11.90 18.61
C TYR A 178 -7.13 -11.86 20.06
N GLY A 179 -8.34 -12.35 20.29
CA GLY A 179 -9.03 -12.22 21.58
C GLY A 179 -9.65 -10.84 21.78
N GLY A 180 -10.16 -10.58 22.98
CA GLY A 180 -10.77 -9.30 23.35
C GLY A 180 -12.29 -9.29 23.33
N THR A 181 -12.88 -8.12 23.41
CA THR A 181 -14.33 -7.91 23.33
C THR A 181 -14.72 -7.43 21.93
N PRO A 182 -15.95 -7.73 21.47
CA PRO A 182 -16.45 -7.16 20.23
C PRO A 182 -16.31 -5.64 20.23
N LEU A 183 -15.85 -5.09 19.12
CA LEU A 183 -15.67 -3.66 18.98
C LEU A 183 -17.02 -2.95 19.08
N GLY A 184 -17.06 -1.83 19.81
CA GLY A 184 -18.24 -0.97 19.90
C GLY A 184 -18.63 -0.33 18.56
N PRO A 185 -19.61 0.60 18.54
CA PRO A 185 -20.00 1.34 17.35
C PRO A 185 -18.79 2.03 16.71
N ARG A 186 -18.68 1.92 15.39
CA ARG A 186 -17.59 2.46 14.59
C ARG A 186 -18.11 3.20 13.38
N LEU A 187 -17.23 4.00 12.77
CA LEU A 187 -17.56 4.76 11.58
C LEU A 187 -17.92 3.84 10.40
N PRO A 188 -18.85 4.25 9.53
CA PRO A 188 -19.13 3.55 8.28
C PRO A 188 -17.96 3.65 7.30
N PRO A 189 -17.97 2.82 6.22
CA PRO A 189 -16.97 2.93 5.16
C PRO A 189 -16.83 4.36 4.64
N ALA A 190 -15.60 4.84 4.54
CA ALA A 190 -15.32 6.20 4.08
C ALA A 190 -13.87 6.38 3.62
N VAL A 191 -13.60 7.53 2.99
CA VAL A 191 -12.26 8.00 2.66
C VAL A 191 -11.99 9.30 3.40
N TYR A 192 -10.78 9.46 3.91
CA TYR A 192 -10.40 10.57 4.74
C TYR A 192 -9.12 11.25 4.24
N TYR A 193 -8.95 12.49 4.65
CA TYR A 193 -7.75 13.30 4.46
C TYR A 193 -7.30 13.90 5.78
N ILE A 194 -6.02 13.78 6.12
CA ILE A 194 -5.37 14.45 7.24
C ILE A 194 -4.52 15.58 6.65
N PRO A 195 -4.90 16.84 6.78
CA PRO A 195 -4.04 17.95 6.36
C PRO A 195 -2.78 18.01 7.23
N PRO A 196 -1.65 18.57 6.73
CA PRO A 196 -0.45 18.74 7.53
C PRO A 196 -0.72 19.47 8.86
N GLY A 197 -0.52 18.79 9.99
CA GLY A 197 -0.76 19.33 11.33
C GLY A 197 -2.21 19.64 11.68
N GLY A 198 -3.17 19.16 10.88
CA GLY A 198 -4.60 19.36 11.09
C GLY A 198 -5.34 18.09 11.52
N GLU A 199 -6.63 18.22 11.73
CA GLU A 199 -7.53 17.12 12.05
C GLU A 199 -8.03 16.42 10.78
N SER A 200 -8.45 15.16 10.91
CA SER A 200 -9.02 14.36 9.81
C SER A 200 -10.28 15.01 9.23
N VAL A 201 -10.39 14.98 7.91
CA VAL A 201 -11.58 15.40 7.16
C VAL A 201 -12.09 14.21 6.37
N ARG A 202 -13.37 13.88 6.51
CA ARG A 202 -14.03 12.86 5.67
C ARG A 202 -14.31 13.45 4.29
N ILE A 203 -13.84 12.80 3.24
CA ILE A 203 -13.92 13.30 1.85
C ILE A 203 -14.84 12.49 0.95
N GLU A 204 -15.17 11.24 1.31
CA GLU A 204 -16.14 10.38 0.60
C GLU A 204 -16.76 9.38 1.56
N GLU A 205 -18.07 9.12 1.43
CA GLU A 205 -18.83 8.19 2.26
C GLU A 205 -19.83 7.32 1.46
N ASN A 206 -19.83 7.40 0.13
CA ASN A 206 -20.79 6.70 -0.73
C ASN A 206 -20.14 5.53 -1.50
N MET A 207 -19.09 4.93 -0.94
CA MET A 207 -18.48 3.71 -1.46
C MET A 207 -18.89 2.52 -0.60
N ILE A 208 -19.00 1.35 -1.24
CA ILE A 208 -19.41 0.13 -0.53
C ILE A 208 -18.24 -0.38 0.31
N ARG A 209 -17.04 -0.45 -0.30
CA ARG A 209 -15.83 -0.93 0.34
C ARG A 209 -14.59 -0.25 -0.26
N PRO A 210 -14.34 1.04 0.09
CA PRO A 210 -13.13 1.72 -0.35
C PRO A 210 -11.90 0.94 0.15
N ASN A 211 -10.92 0.73 -0.72
CA ASN A 211 -9.77 -0.09 -0.41
C ASN A 211 -8.48 0.61 -0.84
N GLY A 212 -7.84 0.23 -1.95
CA GLY A 212 -6.61 0.86 -2.40
C GLY A 212 -6.76 2.35 -2.68
N ILE A 213 -5.71 3.11 -2.39
CA ILE A 213 -5.64 4.55 -2.58
C ILE A 213 -4.33 4.94 -3.27
N GLN A 214 -4.40 5.84 -4.25
CA GLN A 214 -3.22 6.28 -5.00
C GLN A 214 -3.37 7.72 -5.48
N LEU A 215 -2.24 8.38 -5.69
CA LEU A 215 -2.14 9.71 -6.29
C LEU A 215 -1.56 9.62 -7.70
N SER A 216 -2.03 10.47 -8.62
CA SER A 216 -1.33 10.69 -9.88
C SER A 216 0.12 11.16 -9.63
N ARG A 217 0.97 11.08 -10.64
CA ARG A 217 2.37 11.48 -10.53
C ARG A 217 2.53 12.94 -10.09
N ASP A 218 1.70 13.83 -10.63
CA ASP A 218 1.70 15.27 -10.29
C ASP A 218 0.90 15.60 -9.03
N GLU A 219 0.22 14.59 -8.44
CA GLU A 219 -0.66 14.70 -7.27
C GLU A 219 -1.87 15.61 -7.48
N SER A 220 -2.28 15.78 -8.73
CA SER A 220 -3.51 16.51 -9.06
C SER A 220 -4.77 15.65 -8.96
N THR A 221 -4.63 14.32 -8.96
CA THR A 221 -5.74 13.37 -8.95
C THR A 221 -5.55 12.33 -7.82
N LEU A 222 -6.63 12.10 -7.07
CA LEU A 222 -6.75 11.01 -6.11
C LEU A 222 -7.55 9.87 -6.73
N TYR A 223 -7.01 8.64 -6.68
CA TYR A 223 -7.65 7.41 -7.13
C TYR A 223 -8.01 6.52 -5.95
N ILE A 224 -9.22 5.95 -5.97
CA ILE A 224 -9.69 4.97 -4.97
C ILE A 224 -10.28 3.76 -5.69
N SER A 225 -9.89 2.57 -5.26
CA SER A 225 -10.55 1.33 -5.63
C SER A 225 -11.75 1.05 -4.72
N ASP A 226 -12.80 0.45 -5.25
CA ASP A 226 -13.89 -0.13 -4.47
C ASP A 226 -13.93 -1.64 -4.74
N SER A 227 -13.66 -2.46 -3.71
CA SER A 227 -13.62 -3.92 -3.86
C SER A 227 -14.96 -4.52 -4.34
N ASN A 228 -16.06 -3.82 -4.10
CA ASN A 228 -17.42 -4.20 -4.53
C ASN A 228 -17.91 -3.40 -5.74
N GLY A 229 -17.05 -2.61 -6.34
CA GLY A 229 -17.31 -1.83 -7.54
C GLY A 229 -16.66 -2.39 -8.79
N VAL A 230 -16.90 -1.72 -9.91
CA VAL A 230 -16.29 -2.02 -11.21
C VAL A 230 -15.46 -0.86 -11.75
N HIS A 231 -15.47 0.26 -11.06
CA HIS A 231 -14.75 1.45 -11.48
C HIS A 231 -13.69 1.84 -10.45
N ILE A 232 -12.57 2.32 -10.94
CA ILE A 232 -11.71 3.19 -10.14
C ILE A 232 -12.39 4.56 -10.09
N ILE A 233 -12.52 5.08 -8.89
CA ILE A 233 -13.09 6.42 -8.69
C ILE A 233 -11.94 7.42 -8.57
N ALA A 234 -12.09 8.57 -9.22
CA ALA A 234 -11.11 9.63 -9.19
C ALA A 234 -11.73 10.98 -8.78
N TRP A 235 -10.92 11.79 -8.16
CA TRP A 235 -11.20 13.21 -7.82
C TRP A 235 -10.03 14.10 -8.19
N ASP A 236 -10.33 15.34 -8.53
CA ASP A 236 -9.33 16.39 -8.61
C ASP A 236 -8.99 16.88 -7.20
N ILE A 237 -7.70 17.06 -6.92
CA ILE A 237 -7.19 17.57 -5.64
C ILE A 237 -7.04 19.09 -5.73
N ARG A 238 -7.62 19.79 -4.76
CA ARG A 238 -7.47 21.26 -4.60
C ARG A 238 -6.15 21.59 -3.89
N PRO A 239 -5.66 22.83 -3.97
CA PRO A 239 -4.45 23.26 -3.28
C PRO A 239 -4.45 23.03 -1.76
N ASN A 240 -5.62 22.96 -1.12
CA ASN A 240 -5.77 22.67 0.30
C ASN A 240 -5.86 21.17 0.62
N GLY A 241 -5.69 20.29 -0.38
CA GLY A 241 -5.78 18.84 -0.24
C GLY A 241 -7.20 18.27 -0.27
N LEU A 242 -8.24 19.10 -0.21
CA LEU A 242 -9.61 18.62 -0.37
C LEU A 242 -9.89 18.25 -1.83
N VAL A 243 -10.87 17.36 -2.02
CA VAL A 243 -11.19 16.83 -3.35
C VAL A 243 -12.43 17.46 -3.96
N GLN A 244 -12.57 17.35 -5.28
CA GLN A 244 -13.72 17.79 -6.07
C GLN A 244 -13.84 16.95 -7.35
N ASN A 245 -14.92 17.17 -8.12
CA ASN A 245 -15.12 16.56 -9.45
C ASN A 245 -14.99 15.02 -9.43
N ARG A 246 -15.74 14.36 -8.52
CA ARG A 246 -15.83 12.90 -8.49
C ARG A 246 -16.26 12.33 -9.84
N ARG A 247 -15.54 11.30 -10.30
CA ARG A 247 -15.84 10.64 -11.58
C ARG A 247 -15.43 9.18 -11.56
N ASP A 248 -16.07 8.37 -12.37
CA ASP A 248 -15.60 7.05 -12.73
C ASP A 248 -14.40 7.25 -13.69
N PHE A 249 -13.21 6.80 -13.26
CA PHE A 249 -11.98 7.00 -14.03
C PHE A 249 -11.75 5.88 -15.04
N GLY A 250 -11.84 4.62 -14.61
CA GLY A 250 -11.62 3.48 -15.46
C GLY A 250 -12.47 2.29 -15.03
N THR A 251 -12.87 1.46 -16.02
CA THR A 251 -13.68 0.27 -15.76
C THR A 251 -12.78 -0.96 -15.70
N LEU A 252 -12.81 -1.66 -14.57
CA LEU A 252 -12.12 -2.90 -14.35
C LEU A 252 -12.88 -4.06 -14.99
N GLN A 253 -12.18 -5.02 -15.56
CA GLN A 253 -12.72 -6.19 -16.25
C GLN A 253 -12.64 -7.46 -15.39
N GLY A 254 -11.69 -7.52 -14.45
CA GLY A 254 -11.55 -8.64 -13.52
C GLY A 254 -12.81 -8.83 -12.68
N ARG A 255 -13.15 -10.10 -12.47
CA ARG A 255 -14.27 -10.48 -11.61
C ARG A 255 -13.80 -11.56 -10.66
N SER A 256 -14.24 -11.50 -9.44
CA SER A 256 -14.00 -12.54 -8.45
C SER A 256 -15.30 -13.25 -8.11
N ASN A 257 -15.21 -14.56 -7.95
CA ASN A 257 -16.33 -15.40 -7.52
C ASN A 257 -16.43 -15.49 -5.98
N ARG A 258 -15.49 -14.87 -5.26
CA ARG A 258 -15.54 -14.86 -3.79
C ARG A 258 -16.74 -14.08 -3.30
N ASP A 259 -17.33 -14.54 -2.21
CA ASP A 259 -18.36 -13.78 -1.50
C ASP A 259 -17.75 -13.15 -0.23
N ASN A 260 -18.04 -11.87 -0.02
CA ASN A 260 -17.64 -11.12 1.18
C ASN A 260 -18.86 -10.65 1.99
N GLY A 261 -20.04 -11.17 1.71
CA GLY A 261 -21.29 -10.81 2.39
C GLY A 261 -21.87 -9.45 1.99
N LEU A 262 -21.17 -8.69 1.12
CA LEU A 262 -21.63 -7.39 0.60
C LEU A 262 -22.19 -7.57 -0.82
N GLY A 263 -23.18 -6.81 -1.19
CA GLY A 263 -23.74 -6.83 -2.53
C GLY A 263 -22.80 -6.30 -3.62
N GLY A 264 -23.31 -6.19 -4.85
CA GLY A 264 -22.60 -5.59 -5.98
C GLY A 264 -21.79 -6.57 -6.81
N ILE A 265 -21.13 -6.05 -7.86
CA ILE A 265 -20.22 -6.80 -8.73
C ILE A 265 -18.82 -6.71 -8.08
N LYS A 266 -18.27 -7.86 -7.76
CA LYS A 266 -17.01 -7.95 -7.02
C LYS A 266 -15.85 -8.05 -8.00
N THR A 267 -15.05 -7.01 -8.10
CA THR A 267 -13.73 -7.07 -8.73
C THR A 267 -12.64 -7.44 -7.73
N PHE A 268 -12.94 -7.27 -6.44
CA PHE A 268 -11.96 -7.26 -5.35
C PHE A 268 -10.78 -6.36 -5.70
N ALA A 269 -11.08 -5.22 -6.34
CA ALA A 269 -10.08 -4.19 -6.54
C ALA A 269 -9.54 -3.77 -5.19
N ASP A 270 -8.21 -3.86 -5.06
CA ASP A 270 -7.49 -3.67 -3.83
C ASP A 270 -6.38 -2.63 -4.06
N GLY A 271 -5.17 -2.84 -3.59
CA GLY A 271 -4.08 -1.89 -3.71
C GLY A 271 -3.70 -1.51 -5.15
N MET A 272 -3.06 -0.37 -5.28
CA MET A 272 -2.74 0.25 -6.57
C MET A 272 -1.32 0.83 -6.60
N ALA A 273 -0.74 0.86 -7.81
CA ALA A 273 0.50 1.59 -8.09
C ALA A 273 0.34 2.49 -9.33
N VAL A 274 1.19 3.51 -9.43
CA VAL A 274 1.27 4.41 -10.59
C VAL A 274 2.68 4.38 -11.17
N ASP A 275 2.81 4.45 -12.50
CA ASP A 275 4.08 4.56 -13.19
C ASP A 275 4.42 5.99 -13.64
N ASP A 276 5.59 6.15 -14.24
CA ASP A 276 6.11 7.45 -14.69
C ASP A 276 5.32 8.06 -15.88
N LYS A 277 4.34 7.34 -16.43
CA LYS A 277 3.40 7.79 -17.46
C LYS A 277 1.96 7.90 -16.96
N ASP A 278 1.77 7.95 -15.63
CA ASP A 278 0.45 8.00 -14.97
C ASP A 278 -0.47 6.82 -15.32
N ARG A 279 0.09 5.67 -15.72
CA ARG A 279 -0.73 4.45 -15.85
C ARG A 279 -0.96 3.85 -14.47
N LEU A 280 -2.19 3.42 -14.24
CA LEU A 280 -2.61 2.86 -12.96
C LEU A 280 -2.61 1.33 -13.03
N TYR A 281 -2.00 0.70 -12.05
CA TYR A 281 -1.92 -0.75 -11.86
C TYR A 281 -2.79 -1.12 -10.67
N VAL A 282 -3.78 -1.99 -10.87
CA VAL A 282 -4.79 -2.31 -9.86
C VAL A 282 -4.78 -3.82 -9.60
N ALA A 283 -4.59 -4.21 -8.34
CA ALA A 283 -4.77 -5.60 -7.93
C ALA A 283 -6.27 -5.95 -7.96
N THR A 284 -6.62 -7.03 -8.66
CA THR A 284 -8.02 -7.49 -8.82
C THR A 284 -8.11 -9.02 -8.77
N GLY A 285 -9.32 -9.55 -8.80
CA GLY A 285 -9.58 -10.99 -8.91
C GLY A 285 -9.04 -11.65 -10.19
N ALA A 286 -8.67 -10.87 -11.21
CA ALA A 286 -8.09 -11.40 -12.46
C ALA A 286 -6.55 -11.34 -12.48
N GLY A 287 -5.93 -10.63 -11.59
CA GLY A 287 -4.50 -10.31 -11.56
C GLY A 287 -4.30 -8.81 -11.43
N ILE A 288 -3.26 -8.26 -12.08
CA ILE A 288 -3.02 -6.82 -12.07
C ILE A 288 -3.57 -6.22 -13.35
N GLU A 289 -4.62 -5.43 -13.23
CA GLU A 289 -5.20 -4.67 -14.34
C GLU A 289 -4.44 -3.36 -14.54
N VAL A 290 -4.19 -3.02 -15.79
CA VAL A 290 -3.47 -1.79 -16.15
C VAL A 290 -4.41 -0.85 -16.89
N LEU A 291 -4.54 0.36 -16.37
CA LEU A 291 -5.30 1.45 -16.98
C LEU A 291 -4.31 2.52 -17.49
N SER A 292 -4.63 3.15 -18.62
CA SER A 292 -3.89 4.32 -19.11
C SER A 292 -4.17 5.56 -18.24
N SER A 293 -3.42 6.62 -18.46
CA SER A 293 -3.59 7.90 -17.75
C SER A 293 -4.95 8.59 -17.97
N ASP A 294 -5.70 8.14 -18.97
CA ASP A 294 -7.07 8.60 -19.25
C ASP A 294 -8.15 7.55 -18.87
N GLY A 295 -7.75 6.45 -18.21
CA GLY A 295 -8.64 5.42 -17.68
C GLY A 295 -9.01 4.31 -18.65
N ALA A 296 -8.43 4.26 -19.87
CA ALA A 296 -8.67 3.16 -20.78
C ALA A 296 -7.98 1.87 -20.29
N HIS A 297 -8.66 0.73 -20.36
CA HIS A 297 -8.11 -0.57 -19.99
C HIS A 297 -7.09 -1.04 -21.03
N LEU A 298 -5.83 -1.24 -20.60
CA LEU A 298 -4.71 -1.64 -21.46
C LEU A 298 -4.49 -3.15 -21.49
N GLY A 299 -4.78 -3.84 -20.39
CA GLY A 299 -4.59 -5.28 -20.27
C GLY A 299 -4.49 -5.76 -18.83
N ILE A 300 -4.20 -7.06 -18.68
CA ILE A 300 -4.06 -7.73 -17.39
C ILE A 300 -2.74 -8.49 -17.36
N ILE A 301 -1.94 -8.27 -16.32
CA ILE A 301 -0.81 -9.14 -15.97
C ILE A 301 -1.39 -10.30 -15.15
N PRO A 302 -1.37 -11.56 -15.67
CA PRO A 302 -2.18 -12.65 -15.13
C PRO A 302 -1.54 -13.32 -13.91
N VAL A 303 -1.23 -12.54 -12.88
CA VAL A 303 -0.74 -13.07 -11.60
C VAL A 303 -1.90 -13.68 -10.83
N ARG A 304 -1.67 -14.85 -10.24
CA ARG A 304 -2.64 -15.52 -9.37
C ARG A 304 -2.05 -15.64 -7.96
N CYS A 305 -2.82 -15.26 -6.97
CA CYS A 305 -2.43 -15.25 -5.56
C CYS A 305 -3.34 -16.20 -4.74
N PRO A 306 -3.31 -17.53 -5.01
CA PRO A 306 -4.16 -18.48 -4.30
C PRO A 306 -3.79 -18.56 -2.80
N PRO A 307 -4.75 -18.85 -1.92
CA PRO A 307 -6.18 -19.13 -2.16
C PRO A 307 -7.08 -17.90 -2.28
N ARG A 308 -6.53 -16.70 -2.22
CA ARG A 308 -7.25 -15.43 -2.36
C ARG A 308 -6.90 -14.75 -3.69
N ASP A 309 -7.44 -13.56 -3.91
CA ASP A 309 -7.02 -12.66 -4.97
C ASP A 309 -5.72 -11.94 -4.58
N CYS A 310 -5.02 -11.32 -5.54
CA CYS A 310 -3.89 -10.45 -5.22
C CYS A 310 -4.41 -9.21 -4.47
N GLN A 311 -3.68 -8.79 -3.45
CA GLN A 311 -4.13 -7.75 -2.54
C GLN A 311 -3.52 -6.39 -2.88
N ASN A 312 -2.21 -6.35 -3.16
CA ASN A 312 -1.57 -5.07 -3.40
C ASN A 312 -0.38 -5.18 -4.36
N VAL A 313 0.06 -4.04 -4.90
CA VAL A 313 1.07 -3.97 -5.94
C VAL A 313 1.92 -2.70 -5.80
N ALA A 314 3.23 -2.81 -6.02
CA ALA A 314 4.14 -1.67 -6.04
C ALA A 314 5.31 -1.85 -7.00
N PHE A 315 5.81 -0.76 -7.54
CA PHE A 315 7.10 -0.73 -8.20
C PHE A 315 8.23 -0.64 -7.16
N GLY A 316 9.29 -1.43 -7.35
CA GLY A 316 10.43 -1.46 -6.45
C GLY A 316 11.74 -1.77 -7.15
N GLY A 317 12.78 -1.99 -6.34
CA GLY A 317 14.16 -2.15 -6.81
C GLY A 317 14.81 -0.83 -7.21
N PRO A 318 16.13 -0.81 -7.43
CA PRO A 318 16.88 0.42 -7.70
C PRO A 318 16.41 1.18 -8.94
N SER A 319 15.95 0.47 -9.98
CA SER A 319 15.45 1.06 -11.23
C SER A 319 13.97 1.36 -11.22
N LYS A 320 13.22 0.93 -10.19
CA LYS A 320 11.75 0.96 -10.18
C LYS A 320 11.11 0.27 -11.39
N GLN A 321 11.77 -0.73 -11.96
CA GLN A 321 11.27 -1.54 -13.10
C GLN A 321 10.87 -2.95 -12.70
N MET A 322 10.84 -3.25 -11.41
CA MET A 322 10.31 -4.50 -10.89
C MET A 322 8.94 -4.22 -10.25
N LEU A 323 7.91 -4.90 -10.71
CA LEU A 323 6.57 -4.87 -10.12
C LEU A 323 6.49 -5.99 -9.08
N TYR A 324 6.27 -5.63 -7.81
CA TYR A 324 6.02 -6.56 -6.71
C TYR A 324 4.54 -6.65 -6.44
N ILE A 325 4.05 -7.87 -6.27
CA ILE A 325 2.63 -8.16 -6.05
C ILE A 325 2.52 -9.01 -4.78
N ALA A 326 1.75 -8.55 -3.81
CA ALA A 326 1.45 -9.25 -2.58
C ALA A 326 0.06 -9.86 -2.61
N GLY A 327 -0.10 -11.03 -1.99
CA GLY A 327 -1.40 -11.64 -1.79
C GLY A 327 -1.33 -13.03 -1.19
N ALA A 328 -2.27 -13.34 -0.33
CA ALA A 328 -2.47 -14.67 0.28
C ALA A 328 -1.21 -15.28 0.90
N GLY A 329 -0.33 -14.46 1.50
CA GLY A 329 0.91 -14.93 2.14
C GLY A 329 2.05 -15.24 1.18
N SER A 330 1.98 -14.76 -0.05
CA SER A 330 3.04 -14.86 -1.07
C SER A 330 3.39 -13.50 -1.64
N LEU A 331 4.66 -13.35 -2.05
CA LEU A 331 5.14 -12.20 -2.79
C LEU A 331 5.64 -12.65 -4.16
N TYR A 332 5.18 -11.94 -5.18
CA TYR A 332 5.55 -12.18 -6.58
C TYR A 332 6.30 -10.99 -7.13
N LYS A 333 7.07 -11.20 -8.20
CA LYS A 333 7.67 -10.12 -8.97
C LYS A 333 7.58 -10.38 -10.47
N VAL A 334 7.52 -9.29 -11.23
CA VAL A 334 7.54 -9.27 -12.70
C VAL A 334 8.45 -8.14 -13.15
N GLU A 335 9.36 -8.43 -14.10
CA GLU A 335 10.16 -7.39 -14.73
C GLU A 335 9.33 -6.60 -15.73
N MET A 336 9.40 -5.28 -15.65
CA MET A 336 8.55 -4.37 -16.41
C MET A 336 9.34 -3.56 -17.42
N VAL A 337 8.72 -3.25 -18.56
CA VAL A 337 9.18 -2.19 -19.47
C VAL A 337 8.88 -0.82 -18.87
N ALA A 338 7.72 -0.72 -18.17
CA ALA A 338 7.33 0.46 -17.42
C ALA A 338 8.22 0.70 -16.20
N ARG A 339 8.24 1.94 -15.72
CA ARG A 339 8.98 2.34 -14.53
C ARG A 339 8.04 3.03 -13.54
N GLY A 340 8.09 2.63 -12.28
CA GLY A 340 7.43 3.33 -11.19
C GLY A 340 8.08 4.67 -10.87
N LEU A 341 7.43 5.44 -10.03
CA LEU A 341 7.92 6.74 -9.58
C LEU A 341 9.17 6.58 -8.72
N THR A 342 10.20 7.39 -8.98
CA THR A 342 11.45 7.38 -8.20
C THR A 342 11.41 8.35 -7.02
N GLU A 343 10.49 9.29 -7.04
CA GLU A 343 10.36 10.34 -6.05
C GLU A 343 9.47 9.98 -4.86
N ARG A 344 8.81 8.82 -4.88
CA ARG A 344 8.03 8.31 -3.74
C ARG A 344 8.02 6.78 -3.68
N ALA A 345 7.74 6.24 -2.50
CA ALA A 345 7.79 4.80 -2.24
C ALA A 345 6.58 4.05 -2.82
N LYS A 346 5.41 4.71 -2.85
CA LYS A 346 4.13 4.15 -3.30
C LYS A 346 3.55 4.91 -4.48
#